data_08ace02bec9928c3e8bea369da316f34
#
_entry.id   08ace02bec9928c3e8bea369da316f34
#
_cell.length_a   1.000
_cell.length_b   1.000
_cell.length_c   1.000
_cell.angle_alpha   90.00
_cell.angle_beta   90.00
_cell.angle_gamma   90.00
#
_symmetry.space_group_name_H-M   'P 1'
#
loop_
_entity.id
_entity.type
_entity.pdbx_description
1 polymer ?
#
loop_
_entity_poly.entity_id
_entity_poly.type
_entity_poly.pdbx_seq_one_letter_code
_entity_poly.pdbx_strand_id
1 'polypeptide(L)'
;MKIASATVTPLKAMAAVAASALLASAAALAQPAIIYDMGGKFDKSFNEAAYNGIERWKKESGKPYLEFEITNESQREQAIRRMAERNASPIIAMGFGQASALEKVAKEFPKLQFAIVDMVVNLPNVQSTVFKEQEGSFLVGTLAALASKSGKVGFVGGMDIPLIRRFQCGYEQGVKFANPKAEVFANMTGTTGAAWNDPARGGELAKAQFSKGADVVFAAAGGTGMGVYQAAKDGGKLAIGVDSNQNHLQPGTMLTSMLKRVDVAVFNAAKNFKPGMSVLGLKESGVGFAMDANNEKLITAEMKKKVEAAQADIISGKIKVADYMADNACKF
;
A
#
# COMPACT_ATOMS: atom_id res chain seq x y z
N MET A 1 -87.16 39.38 -22.61
CA MET A 1 -86.76 38.13 -23.22
C MET A 1 -85.33 38.33 -23.76
N LYS A 2 -84.31 37.96 -23.01
CA LYS A 2 -82.95 37.83 -23.47
C LYS A 2 -82.32 36.68 -22.73
N ILE A 3 -81.88 35.69 -23.49
CA ILE A 3 -81.35 34.42 -23.06
C ILE A 3 -79.87 34.61 -22.69
N ALA A 4 -79.46 34.22 -21.51
CA ALA A 4 -78.12 34.19 -21.07
C ALA A 4 -77.43 32.88 -21.53
N SER A 5 -76.39 33.05 -22.32
CA SER A 5 -75.55 31.94 -22.77
C SER A 5 -74.46 31.60 -21.72
N ALA A 6 -74.48 30.40 -21.22
CA ALA A 6 -73.44 29.87 -20.30
C ALA A 6 -72.25 29.33 -21.08
N THR A 7 -71.13 29.90 -20.89
CA THR A 7 -69.85 29.40 -21.42
C THR A 7 -69.27 28.29 -20.54
N VAL A 8 -69.17 27.08 -21.07
CA VAL A 8 -68.51 25.93 -20.47
C VAL A 8 -67.01 26.02 -20.71
N THR A 9 -66.21 26.16 -19.65
CA THR A 9 -64.77 26.12 -19.69
C THR A 9 -64.28 24.65 -19.64
N PRO A 10 -63.37 24.21 -20.52
CA PRO A 10 -62.92 22.84 -20.51
C PRO A 10 -61.85 22.57 -19.44
N LEU A 11 -62.17 21.68 -18.55
CA LEU A 11 -61.28 21.11 -17.50
C LEU A 11 -60.35 20.04 -18.09
N LYS A 12 -59.37 20.41 -18.92
CA LYS A 12 -58.41 19.47 -19.54
C LYS A 12 -56.96 19.93 -19.58
N ALA A 13 -56.51 20.84 -18.74
CA ALA A 13 -55.15 21.36 -18.77
C ALA A 13 -54.32 21.14 -17.49
N MET A 14 -54.75 20.32 -16.53
CA MET A 14 -54.01 20.10 -15.26
C MET A 14 -53.47 18.70 -15.05
N ALA A 15 -53.53 17.79 -16.01
CA ALA A 15 -53.03 16.42 -15.86
C ALA A 15 -51.66 16.14 -16.48
N ALA A 16 -51.02 17.12 -17.15
CA ALA A 16 -49.77 16.90 -17.88
C ALA A 16 -48.48 17.36 -17.18
N VAL A 17 -48.56 18.03 -16.01
CA VAL A 17 -47.36 18.56 -15.30
C VAL A 17 -46.92 17.67 -14.13
N ALA A 18 -47.72 16.72 -13.69
CA ALA A 18 -47.39 15.84 -12.56
C ALA A 18 -46.60 14.58 -12.94
N ALA A 19 -46.42 14.27 -14.25
CA ALA A 19 -45.75 13.05 -14.71
C ALA A 19 -44.24 13.24 -15.03
N SER A 20 -43.73 14.48 -15.06
CA SER A 20 -42.35 14.77 -15.39
C SER A 20 -41.41 14.92 -14.19
N ALA A 21 -41.90 14.85 -12.98
CA ALA A 21 -41.11 15.06 -11.75
C ALA A 21 -40.62 13.76 -11.08
N LEU A 22 -40.82 12.57 -11.68
CA LEU A 22 -40.52 11.28 -11.05
C LEU A 22 -39.41 10.48 -11.76
N LEU A 23 -38.67 11.06 -12.69
CA LEU A 23 -37.58 10.38 -13.43
C LEU A 23 -36.20 11.02 -13.26
N ALA A 24 -36.06 11.93 -12.33
CA ALA A 24 -34.73 12.26 -11.80
C ALA A 24 -34.40 11.30 -10.63
N SER A 25 -34.41 9.99 -10.89
CA SER A 25 -33.54 9.08 -10.13
C SER A 25 -32.13 9.56 -10.42
N ALA A 26 -31.62 10.46 -9.56
CA ALA A 26 -30.20 10.67 -9.47
C ALA A 26 -29.61 9.28 -9.36
N ALA A 27 -28.95 8.80 -10.44
CA ALA A 27 -28.05 7.69 -10.32
C ALA A 27 -27.09 8.13 -9.20
N ALA A 28 -27.36 7.65 -7.99
CA ALA A 28 -26.50 7.87 -6.84
C ALA A 28 -25.16 7.33 -7.33
N LEU A 29 -24.22 8.25 -7.64
CA LEU A 29 -22.89 7.86 -8.09
C LEU A 29 -22.39 6.91 -7.03
N ALA A 30 -22.10 5.69 -7.45
CA ALA A 30 -21.71 4.63 -6.55
C ALA A 30 -20.55 5.13 -5.69
N GLN A 31 -20.73 5.06 -4.38
CA GLN A 31 -19.76 5.54 -3.40
C GLN A 31 -18.64 4.52 -3.28
N PRO A 32 -17.36 4.90 -3.40
CA PRO A 32 -16.26 3.96 -3.19
C PRO A 32 -16.29 3.41 -1.76
N ALA A 33 -15.78 2.20 -1.60
CA ALA A 33 -15.50 1.61 -0.30
C ALA A 33 -14.04 1.17 -0.22
N ILE A 34 -13.43 1.28 0.95
CA ILE A 34 -12.11 0.73 1.23
C ILE A 34 -12.18 -0.23 2.41
N ILE A 35 -11.47 -1.36 2.29
CA ILE A 35 -11.39 -2.38 3.33
C ILE A 35 -9.92 -2.56 3.67
N TYR A 36 -9.52 -2.03 4.83
CA TYR A 36 -8.16 -2.13 5.33
C TYR A 36 -7.86 -3.55 5.80
N ASP A 37 -6.62 -3.99 5.63
CA ASP A 37 -6.17 -5.30 6.11
C ASP A 37 -5.83 -5.25 7.60
N MET A 38 -5.48 -6.42 8.14
CA MET A 38 -5.02 -6.55 9.53
C MET A 38 -3.80 -5.67 9.81
N GLY A 39 -3.68 -5.20 11.05
CA GLY A 39 -2.64 -4.25 11.47
C GLY A 39 -3.20 -2.89 11.90
N GLY A 40 -4.47 -2.60 11.52
CA GLY A 40 -5.15 -1.34 11.84
C GLY A 40 -4.92 -0.25 10.80
N LYS A 41 -5.88 0.63 10.63
CA LYS A 41 -5.90 1.72 9.64
C LYS A 41 -4.71 2.69 9.80
N PHE A 42 -4.28 2.94 11.03
CA PHE A 42 -3.21 3.88 11.36
C PHE A 42 -1.90 3.18 11.73
N ASP A 43 -1.52 2.15 10.97
CA ASP A 43 -0.31 1.35 11.15
C ASP A 43 1.01 2.11 10.84
N LYS A 44 0.94 3.37 10.46
CA LYS A 44 2.02 4.23 9.99
C LYS A 44 2.68 3.75 8.68
N SER A 45 2.13 2.74 8.02
CA SER A 45 2.72 2.02 6.89
C SER A 45 1.68 1.81 5.78
N PHE A 46 1.33 0.56 5.49
CA PHE A 46 0.50 0.11 4.37
C PHE A 46 -0.94 0.63 4.42
N ASN A 47 -1.64 0.40 5.54
CA ASN A 47 -3.04 0.81 5.67
C ASN A 47 -3.16 2.34 5.79
N GLU A 48 -2.25 3.01 6.50
CA GLU A 48 -2.26 4.47 6.59
C GLU A 48 -1.93 5.12 5.23
N ALA A 49 -1.05 4.51 4.42
CA ALA A 49 -0.84 4.96 3.05
C ALA A 49 -2.11 4.83 2.20
N ALA A 50 -2.85 3.73 2.35
CA ALA A 50 -4.14 3.53 1.69
C ALA A 50 -5.18 4.57 2.14
N TYR A 51 -5.26 4.84 3.44
CA TYR A 51 -6.09 5.89 4.02
C TYR A 51 -5.77 7.27 3.42
N ASN A 52 -4.49 7.61 3.33
CA ASN A 52 -4.06 8.88 2.73
C ASN A 52 -4.47 8.98 1.25
N GLY A 53 -4.46 7.87 0.52
CA GLY A 53 -4.92 7.80 -0.87
C GLY A 53 -6.41 8.07 -1.02
N ILE A 54 -7.25 7.44 -0.21
CA ILE A 54 -8.70 7.63 -0.29
C ILE A 54 -9.14 8.99 0.27
N GLU A 55 -8.48 9.52 1.31
CA GLU A 55 -8.74 10.88 1.81
C GLU A 55 -8.34 11.96 0.78
N ARG A 56 -7.24 11.76 0.04
CA ARG A 56 -6.91 12.64 -1.09
C ARG A 56 -8.01 12.62 -2.15
N TRP A 57 -8.53 11.44 -2.50
CA TRP A 57 -9.65 11.32 -3.42
C TRP A 57 -10.91 12.03 -2.89
N LYS A 58 -11.26 11.84 -1.62
CA LYS A 58 -12.38 12.53 -0.96
C LYS A 58 -12.23 14.05 -1.01
N LYS A 59 -11.02 14.55 -0.72
CA LYS A 59 -10.73 15.99 -0.77
C LYS A 59 -10.89 16.56 -2.18
N GLU A 60 -10.40 15.84 -3.22
CA GLU A 60 -10.49 16.30 -4.60
C GLU A 60 -11.90 16.17 -5.18
N SER A 61 -12.62 15.11 -4.85
CA SER A 61 -13.95 14.84 -5.40
C SER A 61 -15.09 15.51 -4.65
N GLY A 62 -14.89 15.90 -3.39
CA GLY A 62 -15.93 16.36 -2.48
C GLY A 62 -16.94 15.28 -2.06
N LYS A 63 -16.67 13.99 -2.38
CA LYS A 63 -17.62 12.88 -2.16
C LYS A 63 -17.19 12.04 -0.97
N PRO A 64 -18.13 11.46 -0.22
CA PRO A 64 -17.84 10.52 0.85
C PRO A 64 -17.44 9.15 0.28
N TYR A 65 -16.83 8.32 1.13
CA TYR A 65 -16.55 6.90 0.89
C TYR A 65 -16.96 6.06 2.11
N LEU A 66 -17.05 4.75 1.93
CA LEU A 66 -17.28 3.78 3.01
C LEU A 66 -15.96 3.15 3.41
N GLU A 67 -15.84 2.75 4.66
CA GLU A 67 -14.63 2.06 5.13
C GLU A 67 -14.95 0.92 6.10
N PHE A 68 -14.04 -0.04 6.16
CA PHE A 68 -14.06 -1.14 7.13
C PHE A 68 -12.63 -1.57 7.45
N GLU A 69 -12.36 -1.89 8.72
CA GLU A 69 -11.09 -2.44 9.18
C GLU A 69 -11.25 -3.93 9.50
N ILE A 70 -10.41 -4.77 8.88
CA ILE A 70 -10.34 -6.20 9.21
C ILE A 70 -9.54 -6.37 10.50
N THR A 71 -10.18 -6.92 11.50
CA THR A 71 -9.55 -7.27 12.79
C THR A 71 -9.38 -8.77 12.96
N ASN A 72 -10.09 -9.56 12.13
CA ASN A 72 -10.01 -11.01 12.08
C ASN A 72 -10.16 -11.47 10.63
N GLU A 73 -9.35 -12.43 10.21
CA GLU A 73 -9.33 -12.93 8.83
C GLU A 73 -10.69 -13.46 8.34
N SER A 74 -11.52 -14.03 9.24
CA SER A 74 -12.85 -14.53 8.90
C SER A 74 -13.84 -13.43 8.47
N GLN A 75 -13.54 -12.16 8.74
CA GLN A 75 -14.38 -11.03 8.36
C GLN A 75 -14.25 -10.63 6.88
N ARG A 76 -13.20 -11.07 6.18
CA ARG A 76 -12.83 -10.59 4.84
C ARG A 76 -13.99 -10.69 3.85
N GLU A 77 -14.57 -11.88 3.68
CA GLU A 77 -15.66 -12.08 2.73
C GLU A 77 -16.92 -11.27 3.10
N GLN A 78 -17.30 -11.30 4.36
CA GLN A 78 -18.49 -10.58 4.83
C GLN A 78 -18.34 -9.06 4.69
N ALA A 79 -17.14 -8.52 4.93
CA ALA A 79 -16.87 -7.10 4.77
C ALA A 79 -17.03 -6.66 3.31
N ILE A 80 -16.42 -7.40 2.36
CA ILE A 80 -16.52 -7.12 0.93
C ILE A 80 -17.98 -7.24 0.46
N ARG A 81 -18.67 -8.31 0.84
CA ARG A 81 -20.09 -8.56 0.52
C ARG A 81 -21.00 -7.44 1.00
N ARG A 82 -20.84 -7.02 2.25
CA ARG A 82 -21.61 -5.90 2.83
C ARG A 82 -21.45 -4.60 2.06
N MET A 83 -20.25 -4.32 1.56
CA MET A 83 -20.02 -3.15 0.70
C MET A 83 -20.69 -3.31 -0.66
N ALA A 84 -20.64 -4.51 -1.25
CA ALA A 84 -21.31 -4.82 -2.52
C ALA A 84 -22.84 -4.72 -2.41
N GLU A 85 -23.43 -5.25 -1.35
CA GLU A 85 -24.87 -5.15 -1.07
C GLU A 85 -25.35 -3.69 -0.88
N ARG A 86 -24.46 -2.80 -0.47
CA ARG A 86 -24.69 -1.34 -0.40
C ARG A 86 -24.45 -0.62 -1.73
N ASN A 87 -24.20 -1.37 -2.82
CA ASN A 87 -23.85 -0.84 -4.14
C ASN A 87 -22.62 0.09 -4.14
N ALA A 88 -21.66 -0.15 -3.23
CA ALA A 88 -20.40 0.58 -3.27
C ALA A 88 -19.61 0.19 -4.52
N SER A 89 -18.96 1.18 -5.18
CA SER A 89 -18.15 0.94 -6.38
C SER A 89 -17.21 2.13 -6.65
N PRO A 90 -15.86 1.91 -6.80
CA PRO A 90 -15.21 0.63 -6.58
C PRO A 90 -15.14 0.21 -5.11
N ILE A 91 -15.04 -1.11 -4.86
CA ILE A 91 -14.71 -1.68 -3.55
C ILE A 91 -13.23 -2.01 -3.58
N ILE A 92 -12.44 -1.33 -2.76
CA ILE A 92 -10.97 -1.43 -2.75
C ILE A 92 -10.57 -2.27 -1.53
N ALA A 93 -10.06 -3.47 -1.79
CA ALA A 93 -9.56 -4.38 -0.77
C ALA A 93 -8.03 -4.25 -0.63
N MET A 94 -7.58 -4.05 0.59
CA MET A 94 -6.16 -3.87 0.89
C MET A 94 -5.54 -5.21 1.31
N GLY A 95 -4.41 -5.55 0.64
CA GLY A 95 -3.59 -6.70 1.02
C GLY A 95 -3.97 -8.02 0.33
N PHE A 96 -2.94 -8.85 0.17
CA PHE A 96 -2.99 -10.16 -0.52
C PHE A 96 -4.03 -11.12 0.10
N GLY A 97 -4.23 -11.06 1.41
CA GLY A 97 -5.11 -11.98 2.14
C GLY A 97 -6.59 -11.85 1.78
N GLN A 98 -6.98 -10.77 1.10
CA GLN A 98 -8.37 -10.55 0.69
C GLN A 98 -8.71 -11.14 -0.70
N ALA A 99 -7.74 -11.69 -1.42
CA ALA A 99 -7.90 -12.08 -2.82
C ALA A 99 -9.00 -13.11 -3.05
N SER A 100 -9.03 -14.21 -2.31
CA SER A 100 -10.05 -15.26 -2.47
C SER A 100 -11.46 -14.77 -2.13
N ALA A 101 -11.58 -13.98 -1.08
CA ALA A 101 -12.85 -13.36 -0.68
C ALA A 101 -13.35 -12.36 -1.75
N LEU A 102 -12.44 -11.50 -2.25
CA LEU A 102 -12.77 -10.55 -3.30
C LEU A 102 -13.18 -11.26 -4.60
N GLU A 103 -12.43 -12.29 -5.01
CA GLU A 103 -12.73 -13.06 -6.22
C GLU A 103 -14.14 -13.68 -6.15
N LYS A 104 -14.49 -14.26 -5.01
CA LYS A 104 -15.82 -14.85 -4.80
C LYS A 104 -16.92 -13.80 -4.92
N VAL A 105 -16.82 -12.69 -4.18
CA VAL A 105 -17.83 -11.64 -4.18
C VAL A 105 -17.91 -10.92 -5.52
N ALA A 106 -16.77 -10.66 -6.18
CA ALA A 106 -16.76 -9.98 -7.49
C ALA A 106 -17.47 -10.78 -8.59
N LYS A 107 -17.43 -12.13 -8.53
CA LYS A 107 -18.22 -13.02 -9.43
C LYS A 107 -19.72 -12.90 -9.20
N GLU A 108 -20.14 -12.71 -7.96
CA GLU A 108 -21.56 -12.57 -7.59
C GLU A 108 -22.14 -11.18 -7.93
N PHE A 109 -21.27 -10.16 -7.98
CA PHE A 109 -21.65 -8.77 -8.29
C PHE A 109 -20.95 -8.25 -9.56
N PRO A 110 -21.22 -8.82 -10.74
CA PRO A 110 -20.46 -8.54 -11.98
C PRO A 110 -20.60 -7.10 -12.50
N LYS A 111 -21.60 -6.35 -12.04
CA LYS A 111 -21.82 -4.95 -12.41
C LYS A 111 -21.07 -3.95 -11.53
N LEU A 112 -20.56 -4.38 -10.38
CA LEU A 112 -19.76 -3.55 -9.50
C LEU A 112 -18.28 -3.64 -9.85
N GLN A 113 -17.55 -2.59 -9.52
CA GLN A 113 -16.10 -2.51 -9.69
C GLN A 113 -15.39 -2.89 -8.40
N PHE A 114 -14.34 -3.69 -8.52
CA PHE A 114 -13.52 -4.11 -7.38
C PHE A 114 -12.06 -3.78 -7.66
N ALA A 115 -11.31 -3.41 -6.63
CA ALA A 115 -9.88 -3.23 -6.73
C ALA A 115 -9.18 -4.00 -5.61
N ILE A 116 -7.99 -4.51 -5.89
CA ILE A 116 -7.13 -5.16 -4.90
C ILE A 116 -5.70 -4.65 -5.01
N VAL A 117 -5.06 -4.45 -3.88
CA VAL A 117 -3.65 -4.09 -3.78
C VAL A 117 -2.87 -5.29 -3.22
N ASP A 118 -1.69 -5.56 -3.79
CA ASP A 118 -0.76 -6.63 -3.44
C ASP A 118 -1.18 -8.05 -3.83
N MET A 119 -2.16 -8.18 -4.70
CA MET A 119 -2.52 -9.47 -5.29
C MET A 119 -3.16 -9.28 -6.67
N VAL A 120 -3.18 -10.35 -7.46
CA VAL A 120 -3.84 -10.37 -8.76
C VAL A 120 -5.10 -11.24 -8.70
N VAL A 121 -6.24 -10.65 -9.06
CA VAL A 121 -7.51 -11.35 -9.26
C VAL A 121 -7.96 -11.13 -10.71
N ASN A 122 -7.94 -12.17 -11.52
CA ASN A 122 -8.19 -12.09 -12.95
C ASN A 122 -9.69 -12.18 -13.29
N LEU A 123 -10.41 -11.07 -13.07
CA LEU A 123 -11.82 -10.92 -13.42
C LEU A 123 -12.06 -9.61 -14.19
N PRO A 124 -13.05 -9.55 -15.09
CA PRO A 124 -13.27 -8.38 -15.96
C PRO A 124 -13.70 -7.11 -15.22
N ASN A 125 -14.16 -7.23 -13.97
CA ASN A 125 -14.59 -6.13 -13.10
C ASN A 125 -13.60 -5.87 -11.95
N VAL A 126 -12.37 -6.42 -12.01
CA VAL A 126 -11.36 -6.23 -10.97
C VAL A 126 -10.15 -5.49 -11.53
N GLN A 127 -9.73 -4.46 -10.80
CA GLN A 127 -8.43 -3.80 -10.96
C GLN A 127 -7.46 -4.37 -9.92
N SER A 128 -6.35 -4.94 -10.35
CA SER A 128 -5.29 -5.46 -9.49
C SER A 128 -4.06 -4.57 -9.60
N THR A 129 -3.52 -4.12 -8.46
CA THR A 129 -2.28 -3.35 -8.43
C THR A 129 -1.24 -4.07 -7.59
N VAL A 130 -0.11 -4.39 -8.20
CA VAL A 130 1.05 -5.01 -7.56
C VAL A 130 2.28 -4.15 -7.78
N PHE A 131 3.31 -4.33 -6.95
CA PHE A 131 4.50 -3.51 -6.99
C PHE A 131 5.74 -4.37 -7.26
N LYS A 132 6.81 -3.73 -7.68
CA LYS A 132 8.14 -4.32 -7.75
C LYS A 132 8.93 -3.96 -6.49
N GLU A 133 8.52 -4.51 -5.37
CA GLU A 133 9.10 -4.20 -4.07
C GLU A 133 10.60 -4.50 -4.01
N GLN A 134 11.07 -5.48 -4.78
CA GLN A 134 12.50 -5.79 -4.91
C GLN A 134 13.30 -4.60 -5.43
N GLU A 135 12.74 -3.77 -6.34
CA GLU A 135 13.45 -2.62 -6.91
C GLU A 135 13.65 -1.52 -5.86
N GLY A 136 12.59 -1.17 -5.08
CA GLY A 136 12.69 -0.18 -4.00
C GLY A 136 13.56 -0.69 -2.85
N SER A 137 13.43 -1.98 -2.49
CA SER A 137 14.25 -2.63 -1.45
C SER A 137 15.73 -2.67 -1.83
N PHE A 138 16.05 -2.84 -3.10
CA PHE A 138 17.44 -2.76 -3.60
C PHE A 138 18.06 -1.38 -3.32
N LEU A 139 17.32 -0.30 -3.54
CA LEU A 139 17.82 1.06 -3.28
C LEU A 139 18.13 1.28 -1.80
N VAL A 140 17.19 0.87 -0.92
CA VAL A 140 17.42 1.05 0.51
C VAL A 140 18.43 0.06 1.08
N GLY A 141 18.61 -1.12 0.47
CA GLY A 141 19.70 -2.04 0.76
C GLY A 141 21.07 -1.45 0.38
N THR A 142 21.14 -0.79 -0.77
CA THR A 142 22.34 -0.04 -1.19
C THR A 142 22.68 1.05 -0.18
N LEU A 143 21.68 1.85 0.27
CA LEU A 143 21.89 2.87 1.30
C LEU A 143 22.31 2.27 2.64
N ALA A 144 21.71 1.15 3.06
CA ALA A 144 22.06 0.47 4.30
C ALA A 144 23.53 0.06 4.33
N ALA A 145 24.01 -0.58 3.25
CA ALA A 145 25.40 -1.01 3.16
C ALA A 145 26.39 0.16 3.12
N LEU A 146 26.01 1.28 2.48
CA LEU A 146 26.85 2.49 2.42
C LEU A 146 26.89 3.24 3.76
N ALA A 147 25.82 3.18 4.56
CA ALA A 147 25.74 3.81 5.87
C ALA A 147 26.33 2.95 6.99
N SER A 148 26.34 1.62 6.81
CA SER A 148 26.84 0.68 7.81
C SER A 148 28.35 0.84 8.03
N LYS A 149 28.74 0.96 9.30
CA LYS A 149 30.13 0.99 9.75
C LYS A 149 30.66 -0.40 10.09
N SER A 150 29.78 -1.28 10.50
CA SER A 150 30.13 -2.66 10.88
C SER A 150 30.21 -3.62 9.68
N GLY A 151 29.63 -3.25 8.54
CA GLY A 151 29.41 -4.14 7.41
C GLY A 151 28.32 -5.19 7.68
N LYS A 152 27.51 -5.01 8.74
CA LYS A 152 26.42 -5.90 9.12
C LYS A 152 25.11 -5.13 9.19
N VAL A 153 24.11 -5.61 8.46
CA VAL A 153 22.80 -4.98 8.40
C VAL A 153 21.70 -6.01 8.70
N GLY A 154 20.50 -5.53 9.01
CA GLY A 154 19.41 -6.39 9.37
C GLY A 154 18.17 -6.16 8.52
N PHE A 155 17.30 -7.16 8.50
CA PHE A 155 15.97 -7.14 7.93
C PHE A 155 14.98 -7.77 8.92
N VAL A 156 13.89 -7.06 9.22
CA VAL A 156 12.76 -7.57 9.98
C VAL A 156 11.53 -7.51 9.07
N GLY A 157 11.08 -8.68 8.64
CA GLY A 157 9.86 -8.83 7.87
C GLY A 157 8.64 -9.10 8.77
N GLY A 158 7.47 -8.74 8.29
CA GLY A 158 6.21 -9.10 8.93
C GLY A 158 5.91 -10.59 8.79
N MET A 159 4.84 -10.93 8.10
CA MET A 159 4.45 -12.31 7.86
C MET A 159 5.41 -13.00 6.87
N ASP A 160 5.79 -14.26 7.17
CA ASP A 160 6.67 -15.05 6.28
C ASP A 160 5.91 -15.56 5.06
N ILE A 161 5.88 -14.76 4.02
CA ILE A 161 5.20 -15.02 2.75
C ILE A 161 6.09 -14.59 1.58
N PRO A 162 5.87 -15.10 0.35
CA PRO A 162 6.66 -14.76 -0.82
C PRO A 162 6.77 -13.25 -1.09
N LEU A 163 5.70 -12.48 -0.85
CA LEU A 163 5.70 -11.02 -0.98
C LEU A 163 6.75 -10.36 -0.06
N ILE A 164 6.84 -10.77 1.21
CA ILE A 164 7.81 -10.20 2.15
C ILE A 164 9.21 -10.73 1.88
N ARG A 165 9.34 -11.97 1.40
CA ARG A 165 10.61 -12.48 0.88
C ARG A 165 11.11 -11.70 -0.34
N ARG A 166 10.22 -11.14 -1.18
CA ARG A 166 10.58 -10.23 -2.27
C ARG A 166 11.26 -8.96 -1.76
N PHE A 167 10.72 -8.32 -0.69
CA PHE A 167 11.39 -7.19 -0.02
C PHE A 167 12.77 -7.57 0.50
N GLN A 168 12.86 -8.68 1.24
CA GLN A 168 14.11 -9.19 1.78
C GLN A 168 15.14 -9.41 0.68
N CYS A 169 14.78 -10.14 -0.36
CA CYS A 169 15.65 -10.50 -1.45
C CYS A 169 16.17 -9.27 -2.21
N GLY A 170 15.28 -8.30 -2.49
CA GLY A 170 15.69 -7.02 -3.09
C GLY A 170 16.67 -6.25 -2.20
N TYR A 171 16.39 -6.19 -0.89
CA TYR A 171 17.28 -5.56 0.09
C TYR A 171 18.66 -6.20 0.13
N GLU A 172 18.74 -7.53 0.22
CA GLU A 172 20.00 -8.28 0.22
C GLU A 172 20.82 -8.06 -1.05
N GLN A 173 20.16 -8.05 -2.23
CA GLN A 173 20.81 -7.73 -3.49
C GLN A 173 21.42 -6.33 -3.49
N GLY A 174 20.68 -5.32 -3.00
CA GLY A 174 21.18 -3.95 -2.86
C GLY A 174 22.35 -3.83 -1.90
N VAL A 175 22.30 -4.55 -0.77
CA VAL A 175 23.42 -4.62 0.20
C VAL A 175 24.67 -5.20 -0.47
N LYS A 176 24.54 -6.35 -1.14
CA LYS A 176 25.66 -7.02 -1.83
C LYS A 176 26.19 -6.22 -3.01
N PHE A 177 25.34 -5.49 -3.71
CA PHE A 177 25.75 -4.57 -4.77
C PHE A 177 26.66 -3.47 -4.26
N ALA A 178 26.36 -2.86 -3.11
CA ALA A 178 27.17 -1.79 -2.54
C ALA A 178 28.39 -2.31 -1.74
N ASN A 179 28.24 -3.43 -1.05
CA ASN A 179 29.31 -4.09 -0.29
C ASN A 179 29.18 -5.62 -0.37
N PRO A 180 29.88 -6.30 -1.27
CA PRO A 180 29.80 -7.77 -1.42
C PRO A 180 30.18 -8.56 -0.16
N LYS A 181 30.93 -7.96 0.77
CA LYS A 181 31.36 -8.58 2.03
C LYS A 181 30.38 -8.37 3.19
N ALA A 182 29.38 -7.49 3.03
CA ALA A 182 28.42 -7.21 4.10
C ALA A 182 27.60 -8.45 4.47
N GLU A 183 27.29 -8.60 5.75
CA GLU A 183 26.40 -9.63 6.26
C GLU A 183 24.98 -9.08 6.42
N VAL A 184 23.96 -9.89 6.10
CA VAL A 184 22.55 -9.56 6.33
C VAL A 184 21.92 -10.57 7.28
N PHE A 185 21.37 -10.09 8.39
CA PHE A 185 20.55 -10.87 9.30
C PHE A 185 19.08 -10.66 8.96
N ALA A 186 18.35 -11.72 8.61
CA ALA A 186 16.93 -11.62 8.27
C ALA A 186 16.07 -12.47 9.21
N ASN A 187 14.99 -11.87 9.71
CA ASN A 187 14.01 -12.54 10.55
C ASN A 187 12.60 -12.10 10.17
N MET A 188 11.62 -13.02 10.26
CA MET A 188 10.20 -12.70 10.13
C MET A 188 9.57 -12.66 11.53
N THR A 189 8.55 -11.84 11.71
CA THR A 189 7.86 -11.68 13.00
C THR A 189 6.87 -12.80 13.27
N GLY A 190 6.33 -13.42 12.20
CA GLY A 190 5.39 -14.53 12.34
C GLY A 190 4.88 -15.07 11.01
N THR A 191 3.87 -15.94 11.09
CA THR A 191 3.24 -16.62 9.95
C THR A 191 1.73 -16.32 9.83
N THR A 192 1.19 -15.46 10.68
CA THR A 192 -0.22 -15.05 10.71
C THR A 192 -0.35 -13.53 10.61
N GLY A 193 -1.55 -13.05 10.42
CA GLY A 193 -1.83 -11.60 10.34
C GLY A 193 -1.43 -10.80 11.59
N ALA A 194 -1.27 -11.43 12.76
CA ALA A 194 -0.74 -10.79 13.97
C ALA A 194 0.68 -10.21 13.77
N ALA A 195 1.45 -10.77 12.83
CA ALA A 195 2.79 -10.29 12.47
C ALA A 195 2.84 -8.82 12.01
N TRP A 196 1.71 -8.23 11.64
CA TRP A 196 1.62 -6.84 11.19
C TRP A 196 1.44 -5.82 12.32
N ASN A 197 1.14 -6.27 13.54
CA ASN A 197 0.89 -5.39 14.68
C ASN A 197 1.44 -5.97 15.99
N ASP A 198 2.72 -6.29 16.00
CA ASP A 198 3.48 -6.74 17.17
C ASP A 198 4.80 -5.95 17.32
N PRO A 199 4.73 -4.67 17.75
CA PRO A 199 5.92 -3.85 17.96
C PRO A 199 6.90 -4.45 18.98
N ALA A 200 6.42 -5.17 19.99
CA ALA A 200 7.28 -5.82 20.97
C ALA A 200 8.19 -6.86 20.29
N ARG A 201 7.61 -7.73 19.48
CA ARG A 201 8.36 -8.72 18.71
C ARG A 201 9.32 -8.07 17.70
N GLY A 202 8.88 -7.02 17.01
CA GLY A 202 9.74 -6.25 16.12
C GLY A 202 10.97 -5.69 16.81
N GLY A 203 10.79 -5.10 17.99
CA GLY A 203 11.87 -4.57 18.81
C GLY A 203 12.84 -5.64 19.32
N GLU A 204 12.33 -6.81 19.76
CA GLU A 204 13.17 -7.94 20.18
C GLU A 204 14.06 -8.45 19.04
N LEU A 205 13.51 -8.64 17.85
CA LEU A 205 14.26 -9.08 16.68
C LEU A 205 15.34 -8.07 16.28
N ALA A 206 15.02 -6.78 16.29
CA ALA A 206 15.99 -5.73 16.00
C ALA A 206 17.13 -5.71 17.03
N LYS A 207 16.83 -5.77 18.32
CA LYS A 207 17.83 -5.87 19.41
C LYS A 207 18.73 -7.08 19.26
N ALA A 208 18.17 -8.23 18.89
CA ALA A 208 18.95 -9.44 18.64
C ALA A 208 19.90 -9.28 17.43
N GLN A 209 19.48 -8.60 16.37
CA GLN A 209 20.34 -8.30 15.22
C GLN A 209 21.41 -7.26 15.58
N PHE A 210 21.10 -6.22 16.35
CA PHE A 210 22.08 -5.26 16.88
C PHE A 210 23.12 -5.94 17.77
N SER A 211 22.73 -6.88 18.60
CA SER A 211 23.65 -7.66 19.45
C SER A 211 24.61 -8.52 18.64
N LYS A 212 24.25 -8.91 17.41
CA LYS A 212 25.11 -9.60 16.45
C LYS A 212 26.01 -8.64 15.65
N GLY A 213 25.87 -7.34 15.90
CA GLY A 213 26.70 -6.30 15.30
C GLY A 213 26.03 -5.57 14.13
N ALA A 214 24.77 -5.82 13.79
CA ALA A 214 24.06 -4.98 12.83
C ALA A 214 24.01 -3.53 13.33
N ASP A 215 24.09 -2.57 12.41
CA ASP A 215 24.00 -1.14 12.74
C ASP A 215 22.95 -0.39 11.92
N VAL A 216 22.32 -1.06 10.94
CA VAL A 216 21.17 -0.59 10.17
C VAL A 216 20.18 -1.74 10.05
N VAL A 217 18.88 -1.52 10.35
CA VAL A 217 17.83 -2.55 10.20
C VAL A 217 16.69 -2.00 9.36
N PHE A 218 16.32 -2.73 8.29
CA PHE A 218 15.12 -2.46 7.49
C PHE A 218 13.92 -3.23 8.04
N ALA A 219 12.80 -2.54 8.30
CA ALA A 219 11.56 -3.15 8.77
C ALA A 219 10.48 -3.11 7.66
N ALA A 220 10.20 -4.26 7.04
CA ALA A 220 9.06 -4.46 6.13
C ALA A 220 7.94 -5.21 6.86
N ALA A 221 7.32 -4.57 7.87
CA ALA A 221 6.49 -5.26 8.87
C ALA A 221 5.26 -4.48 9.36
N GLY A 222 4.78 -3.47 8.61
CA GLY A 222 3.63 -2.68 9.01
C GLY A 222 3.84 -1.99 10.38
N GLY A 223 2.82 -2.00 11.23
CA GLY A 223 2.88 -1.42 12.59
C GLY A 223 3.94 -2.06 13.51
N THR A 224 4.31 -3.31 13.27
CA THR A 224 5.42 -3.99 13.96
C THR A 224 6.76 -3.25 13.80
N GLY A 225 6.95 -2.54 12.68
CA GLY A 225 8.12 -1.71 12.43
C GLY A 225 8.38 -0.63 13.48
N MET A 226 7.35 -0.15 14.17
CA MET A 226 7.48 0.86 15.24
C MET A 226 8.41 0.39 16.36
N GLY A 227 8.36 -0.90 16.71
CA GLY A 227 9.27 -1.48 17.70
C GLY A 227 10.73 -1.56 17.22
N VAL A 228 10.93 -1.81 15.92
CA VAL A 228 12.27 -1.79 15.28
C VAL A 228 12.87 -0.39 15.35
N TYR A 229 12.10 0.65 15.01
CA TYR A 229 12.54 2.05 15.02
C TYR A 229 12.89 2.50 16.44
N GLN A 230 12.09 2.12 17.43
CA GLN A 230 12.38 2.40 18.83
C GLN A 230 13.65 1.70 19.30
N ALA A 231 13.82 0.41 18.98
CA ALA A 231 15.04 -0.33 19.33
C ALA A 231 16.30 0.27 18.68
N ALA A 232 16.18 0.73 17.42
CA ALA A 232 17.29 1.41 16.74
C ALA A 232 17.66 2.73 17.43
N LYS A 233 16.67 3.57 17.81
CA LYS A 233 16.88 4.80 18.55
C LYS A 233 17.57 4.56 19.87
N ASP A 234 17.05 3.62 20.67
CA ASP A 234 17.58 3.31 22.01
C ASP A 234 19.00 2.76 21.93
N GLY A 235 19.34 2.02 20.86
CA GLY A 235 20.66 1.46 20.62
C GLY A 235 21.64 2.40 19.89
N GLY A 236 21.25 3.63 19.54
CA GLY A 236 22.06 4.53 18.72
C GLY A 236 22.40 3.94 17.33
N LYS A 237 21.46 3.18 16.76
CA LYS A 237 21.53 2.51 15.47
C LYS A 237 20.63 3.19 14.45
N LEU A 238 20.68 2.73 13.20
CA LEU A 238 19.83 3.24 12.14
C LEU A 238 18.71 2.25 11.80
N ALA A 239 17.59 2.80 11.37
CA ALA A 239 16.45 2.02 10.86
C ALA A 239 16.02 2.50 9.48
N ILE A 240 15.34 1.63 8.74
CA ILE A 240 14.73 1.94 7.45
C ILE A 240 13.24 1.60 7.55
N GLY A 241 12.41 2.56 7.16
CA GLY A 241 10.95 2.45 7.12
C GLY A 241 10.44 1.81 5.83
N VAL A 242 9.10 1.60 5.75
CA VAL A 242 8.44 0.95 4.62
C VAL A 242 7.10 1.61 4.26
N ASP A 243 6.67 1.44 3.02
CA ASP A 243 5.42 1.91 2.41
C ASP A 243 5.34 3.44 2.34
N SER A 244 5.17 4.10 3.47
CA SER A 244 5.10 5.56 3.62
C SER A 244 6.47 6.17 3.97
N ASN A 245 6.60 7.48 3.81
CA ASN A 245 7.73 8.20 4.37
C ASN A 245 7.60 8.27 5.91
N GLN A 246 8.36 7.43 6.60
CA GLN A 246 8.37 7.29 8.04
C GLN A 246 9.57 8.01 8.70
N ASN A 247 10.35 8.79 7.95
CA ASN A 247 11.56 9.46 8.45
C ASN A 247 11.28 10.36 9.66
N HIS A 248 10.09 10.95 9.72
CA HIS A 248 9.64 11.83 10.79
C HIS A 248 9.35 11.11 12.12
N LEU A 249 9.18 9.78 12.12
CA LEU A 249 8.84 9.02 13.32
C LEU A 249 9.99 8.97 14.32
N GLN A 250 11.22 8.89 13.84
CA GLN A 250 12.44 8.92 14.67
C GLN A 250 13.53 9.71 13.93
N PRO A 251 13.45 11.07 13.91
CA PRO A 251 14.43 11.90 13.23
C PRO A 251 15.86 11.62 13.74
N GLY A 252 16.81 11.51 12.79
CA GLY A 252 18.21 11.17 13.09
C GLY A 252 18.48 9.68 13.34
N THR A 253 17.44 8.84 13.39
CA THR A 253 17.53 7.38 13.47
C THR A 253 17.08 6.71 12.15
N MET A 254 16.06 7.28 11.51
CA MET A 254 15.56 6.77 10.24
C MET A 254 16.51 7.16 9.11
N LEU A 255 17.30 6.20 8.61
CA LEU A 255 18.19 6.41 7.47
C LEU A 255 17.41 6.83 6.22
N THR A 256 16.31 6.14 5.96
CA THR A 256 15.38 6.39 4.88
C THR A 256 14.10 5.57 5.09
N SER A 257 13.14 5.69 4.17
CA SER A 257 12.00 4.80 4.06
C SER A 257 11.91 4.24 2.63
N MET A 258 11.71 2.92 2.51
CA MET A 258 11.38 2.31 1.23
C MET A 258 9.94 2.67 0.89
N LEU A 259 9.77 3.53 -0.09
CA LEU A 259 8.46 4.01 -0.51
C LEU A 259 7.77 2.98 -1.40
N LYS A 260 6.50 2.69 -1.08
CA LYS A 260 5.58 1.91 -1.90
C LYS A 260 4.30 2.71 -2.01
N ARG A 261 3.97 3.15 -3.21
CA ARG A 261 2.95 4.18 -3.44
C ARG A 261 1.53 3.60 -3.42
N VAL A 262 1.19 2.98 -2.31
CA VAL A 262 -0.16 2.47 -1.99
C VAL A 262 -1.19 3.60 -2.03
N ASP A 263 -0.81 4.80 -1.57
CA ASP A 263 -1.61 6.01 -1.64
C ASP A 263 -2.03 6.35 -3.09
N VAL A 264 -1.12 6.20 -4.04
CA VAL A 264 -1.42 6.43 -5.47
C VAL A 264 -2.29 5.32 -6.04
N ALA A 265 -2.04 4.06 -5.66
CA ALA A 265 -2.84 2.92 -6.13
C ALA A 265 -4.31 3.07 -5.71
N VAL A 266 -4.56 3.38 -4.44
CA VAL A 266 -5.92 3.58 -3.90
C VAL A 266 -6.59 4.82 -4.51
N PHE A 267 -5.87 5.95 -4.59
CA PHE A 267 -6.39 7.16 -5.22
C PHE A 267 -6.81 6.91 -6.67
N ASN A 268 -5.98 6.21 -7.46
CA ASN A 268 -6.27 5.91 -8.86
C ASN A 268 -7.42 4.90 -8.99
N ALA A 269 -7.51 3.89 -8.12
CA ALA A 269 -8.64 2.96 -8.12
C ALA A 269 -9.97 3.69 -7.87
N ALA A 270 -9.99 4.65 -6.95
CA ALA A 270 -11.20 5.43 -6.66
C ALA A 270 -11.54 6.47 -7.73
N LYS A 271 -10.52 7.06 -8.41
CA LYS A 271 -10.70 8.16 -9.36
C LYS A 271 -10.82 7.70 -10.81
N ASN A 272 -10.00 6.73 -11.21
CA ASN A 272 -9.79 6.31 -12.58
C ASN A 272 -9.75 4.78 -12.68
N PHE A 273 -10.75 4.10 -12.15
CA PHE A 273 -10.83 2.64 -12.17
C PHE A 273 -10.55 2.08 -13.57
N LYS A 274 -9.64 1.12 -13.64
CA LYS A 274 -9.33 0.37 -14.88
C LYS A 274 -9.17 -1.10 -14.54
N PRO A 275 -10.04 -2.00 -15.02
CA PRO A 275 -9.88 -3.43 -14.77
C PRO A 275 -8.60 -3.95 -15.39
N GLY A 276 -8.12 -5.07 -14.84
CA GLY A 276 -6.87 -5.70 -15.23
C GLY A 276 -5.73 -5.45 -14.24
N MET A 277 -4.53 -5.87 -14.61
CA MET A 277 -3.35 -5.81 -13.75
C MET A 277 -2.47 -4.60 -14.07
N SER A 278 -2.03 -3.90 -13.03
CA SER A 278 -0.98 -2.88 -13.08
C SER A 278 0.19 -3.28 -12.20
N VAL A 279 1.42 -3.15 -12.73
CA VAL A 279 2.66 -3.44 -12.01
C VAL A 279 3.43 -2.13 -11.87
N LEU A 280 3.69 -1.70 -10.65
CA LEU A 280 4.29 -0.41 -10.34
C LEU A 280 5.70 -0.60 -9.76
N GLY A 281 6.72 -0.33 -10.55
CA GLY A 281 8.14 -0.35 -10.16
C GLY A 281 8.72 1.06 -10.04
N LEU A 282 10.04 1.16 -10.09
CA LEU A 282 10.78 2.44 -10.12
C LEU A 282 10.42 3.26 -11.35
N LYS A 283 10.26 2.62 -12.50
CA LYS A 283 9.92 3.28 -13.77
C LYS A 283 8.56 3.99 -13.71
N GLU A 284 7.59 3.37 -13.04
CA GLU A 284 6.24 3.91 -12.82
C GLU A 284 6.16 4.81 -11.58
N SER A 285 7.29 5.06 -10.89
CA SER A 285 7.33 5.78 -9.61
C SER A 285 6.43 5.13 -8.54
N GLY A 286 6.23 3.82 -8.63
CA GLY A 286 5.42 3.04 -7.69
C GLY A 286 6.19 2.65 -6.43
N VAL A 287 7.52 2.56 -6.54
CA VAL A 287 8.43 2.31 -5.41
C VAL A 287 9.60 3.29 -5.47
N GLY A 288 10.33 3.43 -4.36
CA GLY A 288 11.48 4.33 -4.29
C GLY A 288 12.07 4.40 -2.89
N PHE A 289 12.76 5.48 -2.58
CA PHE A 289 13.27 5.79 -1.24
C PHE A 289 12.95 7.24 -0.86
N ALA A 290 12.82 7.52 0.43
CA ALA A 290 12.53 8.85 0.94
C ALA A 290 13.81 9.60 1.32
N MET A 291 13.84 10.89 0.96
CA MET A 291 14.86 11.82 1.41
C MET A 291 14.20 13.16 1.73
N ASP A 292 14.39 13.62 2.98
CA ASP A 292 13.83 14.88 3.48
C ASP A 292 14.68 15.45 4.62
N ALA A 293 14.24 16.55 5.22
CA ALA A 293 14.97 17.22 6.31
C ALA A 293 15.24 16.35 7.55
N ASN A 294 14.48 15.25 7.75
CA ASN A 294 14.65 14.37 8.90
C ASN A 294 15.85 13.41 8.74
N ASN A 295 16.23 13.10 7.49
CA ASN A 295 17.29 12.13 7.19
C ASN A 295 18.43 12.65 6.30
N GLU A 296 18.35 13.86 5.76
CA GLU A 296 19.35 14.41 4.84
C GLU A 296 20.78 14.41 5.41
N LYS A 297 20.92 14.58 6.74
CA LYS A 297 22.23 14.56 7.41
C LYS A 297 22.83 13.15 7.55
N LEU A 298 22.03 12.10 7.38
CA LEU A 298 22.44 10.70 7.43
C LEU A 298 22.93 10.18 6.06
N ILE A 299 22.50 10.85 4.98
CA ILE A 299 22.81 10.46 3.60
C ILE A 299 23.79 11.45 3.02
N THR A 300 25.06 11.03 2.87
CA THR A 300 26.09 11.87 2.25
C THR A 300 25.81 12.11 0.77
N ALA A 301 26.39 13.14 0.19
CA ALA A 301 26.30 13.40 -1.25
C ALA A 301 26.79 12.22 -2.11
N GLU A 302 27.81 11.50 -1.65
CA GLU A 302 28.32 10.30 -2.31
C GLU A 302 27.31 9.14 -2.26
N MET A 303 26.69 8.88 -1.09
CA MET A 303 25.64 7.88 -0.93
C MET A 303 24.45 8.18 -1.84
N LYS A 304 23.99 9.45 -1.85
CA LYS A 304 22.93 9.91 -2.72
C LYS A 304 23.25 9.64 -4.19
N LYS A 305 24.42 10.06 -4.65
CA LYS A 305 24.88 9.84 -6.03
C LYS A 305 24.86 8.37 -6.42
N LYS A 306 25.34 7.48 -5.52
CA LYS A 306 25.40 6.03 -5.78
C LYS A 306 24.02 5.41 -5.88
N VAL A 307 23.10 5.74 -4.97
CA VAL A 307 21.74 5.18 -5.00
C VAL A 307 20.93 5.71 -6.18
N GLU A 308 21.07 7.00 -6.55
CA GLU A 308 20.43 7.57 -7.73
C GLU A 308 20.94 6.97 -9.04
N ALA A 309 22.25 6.67 -9.12
CA ALA A 309 22.83 5.95 -10.24
C ALA A 309 22.26 4.52 -10.34
N ALA A 310 22.18 3.80 -9.22
CA ALA A 310 21.56 2.47 -9.18
C ALA A 310 20.10 2.51 -9.61
N GLN A 311 19.33 3.51 -9.16
CA GLN A 311 17.95 3.72 -9.59
C GLN A 311 17.85 3.92 -11.11
N ALA A 312 18.69 4.78 -11.69
CA ALA A 312 18.73 5.00 -13.13
C ALA A 312 19.10 3.72 -13.90
N ASP A 313 20.05 2.95 -13.39
CA ASP A 313 20.49 1.68 -13.99
C ASP A 313 19.37 0.61 -13.91
N ILE A 314 18.57 0.57 -12.87
CA ILE A 314 17.39 -0.32 -12.78
C ILE A 314 16.29 0.14 -13.77
N ILE A 315 15.97 1.43 -13.80
CA ILE A 315 14.94 1.98 -14.71
C ILE A 315 15.32 1.73 -16.18
N SER A 316 16.60 1.84 -16.52
CA SER A 316 17.08 1.57 -17.88
C SER A 316 17.22 0.07 -18.21
N GLY A 317 17.08 -0.81 -17.21
CA GLY A 317 17.24 -2.26 -17.35
C GLY A 317 18.68 -2.75 -17.36
N LYS A 318 19.67 -1.88 -17.09
CA LYS A 318 21.09 -2.24 -16.96
C LYS A 318 21.32 -3.10 -15.70
N ILE A 319 20.65 -2.77 -14.60
CA ILE A 319 20.55 -3.63 -13.41
C ILE A 319 19.19 -4.32 -13.43
N LYS A 320 19.18 -5.64 -13.36
CA LYS A 320 17.97 -6.45 -13.19
C LYS A 320 17.94 -7.01 -11.79
N VAL A 321 17.08 -6.45 -10.95
CA VAL A 321 16.86 -6.95 -9.59
C VAL A 321 16.06 -8.26 -9.67
N ALA A 322 16.61 -9.35 -9.16
CA ALA A 322 15.93 -10.65 -9.17
C ALA A 322 14.65 -10.57 -8.29
N ASP A 323 13.57 -11.12 -8.82
CA ASP A 323 12.27 -11.18 -8.13
C ASP A 323 12.11 -12.53 -7.47
N TYR A 324 12.08 -12.56 -6.13
CA TYR A 324 11.85 -13.79 -5.37
C TYR A 324 10.57 -14.54 -5.80
N MET A 325 9.53 -13.82 -6.20
CA MET A 325 8.26 -14.44 -6.59
C MET A 325 8.31 -15.13 -7.95
N ALA A 326 9.40 -14.99 -8.72
CA ALA A 326 9.55 -15.69 -10.00
C ALA A 326 9.88 -17.18 -9.83
N ASP A 327 10.68 -17.51 -8.81
CA ASP A 327 11.17 -18.88 -8.60
C ASP A 327 11.38 -19.26 -7.12
N ASN A 328 10.90 -18.43 -6.18
CA ASN A 328 11.06 -18.57 -4.74
C ASN A 328 12.53 -18.68 -4.28
N ALA A 329 13.43 -17.99 -4.98
CA ALA A 329 14.85 -17.96 -4.66
C ALA A 329 15.40 -16.53 -4.62
N CYS A 330 16.30 -16.27 -3.66
CA CYS A 330 17.16 -15.10 -3.66
C CYS A 330 18.41 -15.39 -4.47
N LYS A 331 18.62 -14.65 -5.56
CA LYS A 331 19.80 -14.77 -6.43
C LYS A 331 20.55 -13.46 -6.42
N PHE A 332 21.82 -13.48 -6.00
CA PHE A 332 22.75 -12.35 -6.04
C PHE A 332 24.20 -12.80 -6.11
#